data_254d12fdd316aefc2d5ffeaf9dacabd1
#
_entry.id   254d12fdd316aefc2d5ffeaf9dacabd1
#
_cell.length_a   1.000
_cell.length_b   1.000
_cell.length_c   1.000
_cell.angle_alpha   90.00
_cell.angle_beta   90.00
_cell.angle_gamma   90.00
#
_symmetry.space_group_name_H-M   'P 1'
#
loop_
_entity.id
_entity.type
_entity.pdbx_description
1 polymer ?
#
loop_
_entity_poly.entity_id
_entity_poly.type
_entity_poly.pdbx_seq_one_letter_code
_entity_poly.pdbx_strand_id
1 'polypeptide(L)'
;MKLEEEIGELLKAKNLSLSTAESCTGGGIAALITSVPGSSEYFKGGIVAYSNEVKADLLHVSVETLVQYGAVSRETVVEMVKGAMKTLKTDCAVATSGIAGPGGGTPEKPVGTVWIAAACKNEIVTMKQEGDRGRTENVQSAIQNALFMLCSMLK
;
A
#
# COMPACT_ATOMS: atom_id res chain seq x y z
N MET A 1 -6.69 -13.97 16.60
CA MET A 1 -6.84 -12.54 16.31
C MET A 1 -6.57 -12.28 14.83
N LYS A 2 -7.42 -11.49 14.21
CA LYS A 2 -7.22 -11.11 12.81
C LYS A 2 -6.03 -10.16 12.66
N LEU A 3 -5.41 -10.18 11.48
CA LEU A 3 -4.22 -9.38 11.20
C LEU A 3 -4.46 -7.88 11.40
N GLU A 4 -5.60 -7.37 10.92
CA GLU A 4 -5.97 -5.96 11.09
C GLU A 4 -6.18 -5.58 12.56
N GLU A 5 -6.65 -6.51 13.37
CA GLU A 5 -6.81 -6.30 14.81
C GLU A 5 -5.46 -6.25 15.51
N GLU A 6 -4.56 -7.17 15.16
CA GLU A 6 -3.21 -7.21 15.72
C GLU A 6 -2.42 -5.94 15.39
N ILE A 7 -2.52 -5.48 14.15
CA ILE A 7 -1.90 -4.23 13.73
C ILE A 7 -2.41 -3.06 14.58
N GLY A 8 -3.71 -2.99 14.80
CA GLY A 8 -4.30 -1.94 15.63
C GLY A 8 -3.75 -1.93 17.05
N GLU A 9 -3.63 -3.10 17.66
CA GLU A 9 -3.06 -3.20 19.00
C GLU A 9 -1.60 -2.76 19.03
N LEU A 10 -0.81 -3.17 18.05
CA LEU A 10 0.60 -2.78 17.97
C LEU A 10 0.77 -1.28 17.75
N LEU A 11 -0.02 -0.67 16.88
CA LEU A 11 0.03 0.76 16.63
C LEU A 11 -0.35 1.55 17.88
N LYS A 12 -1.39 1.13 18.59
CA LYS A 12 -1.79 1.79 19.84
C LYS A 12 -0.70 1.66 20.89
N ALA A 13 -0.15 0.47 21.07
CA ALA A 13 0.90 0.23 22.07
C ALA A 13 2.15 1.07 21.82
N LYS A 14 2.48 1.30 20.57
CA LYS A 14 3.65 2.11 20.18
C LYS A 14 3.34 3.58 19.94
N ASN A 15 2.09 3.97 20.04
CA ASN A 15 1.61 5.32 19.76
C ASN A 15 2.03 5.80 18.36
N LEU A 16 1.79 4.95 17.37
CA LEU A 16 2.12 5.22 15.97
C LEU A 16 0.85 5.40 15.14
N SER A 17 0.89 6.32 14.18
CA SER A 17 -0.20 6.57 13.26
C SER A 17 0.06 5.93 11.91
N LEU A 18 -1.02 5.64 11.18
CA LEU A 18 -0.98 4.91 9.92
C LEU A 18 -1.78 5.63 8.83
N SER A 19 -1.26 5.58 7.61
CA SER A 19 -1.97 5.97 6.40
C SER A 19 -1.80 4.91 5.33
N THR A 20 -2.62 5.00 4.27
CA THR A 20 -2.56 4.08 3.12
C THR A 20 -2.47 4.86 1.82
N ALA A 21 -1.80 4.28 0.85
CA ALA A 21 -1.68 4.81 -0.52
C ALA A 21 -1.94 3.65 -1.47
N GLU A 22 -3.15 3.56 -1.99
CA GLU A 22 -3.59 2.39 -2.74
C GLU A 22 -3.84 2.72 -4.20
N SER A 23 -3.37 1.84 -5.09
CA SER A 23 -3.75 1.88 -6.49
C SER A 23 -4.64 0.69 -6.80
N CYS A 24 -4.10 -0.46 -7.17
CA CYS A 24 -4.90 -1.60 -7.60
C CYS A 24 -5.83 -2.18 -6.52
N THR A 25 -5.57 -1.95 -5.26
CA THR A 25 -6.43 -2.43 -4.17
C THR A 25 -7.63 -1.51 -3.91
N GLY A 26 -7.65 -0.32 -4.51
CA GLY A 26 -8.85 0.52 -4.60
C GLY A 26 -9.47 0.97 -3.29
N GLY A 27 -8.70 1.03 -2.21
CA GLY A 27 -9.21 1.39 -0.89
C GLY A 27 -9.49 0.18 0.01
N GLY A 28 -9.24 -1.02 -0.48
CA GLY A 28 -9.50 -2.26 0.27
C GLY A 28 -8.68 -2.38 1.56
N ILE A 29 -7.45 -1.87 1.56
CA ILE A 29 -6.63 -1.87 2.78
C ILE A 29 -7.23 -0.93 3.81
N ALA A 30 -7.55 0.29 3.41
CA ALA A 30 -8.17 1.28 4.30
C ALA A 30 -9.50 0.75 4.88
N ALA A 31 -10.31 0.11 4.02
CA ALA A 31 -11.59 -0.47 4.45
C ALA A 31 -11.39 -1.55 5.52
N LEU A 32 -10.39 -2.41 5.33
CA LEU A 32 -10.12 -3.48 6.28
C LEU A 32 -9.60 -2.92 7.61
N ILE A 33 -8.71 -1.95 7.57
CA ILE A 33 -8.20 -1.28 8.77
C ILE A 33 -9.34 -0.61 9.54
N THR A 34 -10.21 0.11 8.84
CA THR A 34 -11.31 0.84 9.47
C THR A 34 -12.45 -0.07 9.91
N SER A 35 -12.46 -1.33 9.50
CA SER A 35 -13.44 -2.31 10.01
C SER A 35 -13.21 -2.63 11.49
N VAL A 36 -12.03 -2.33 12.02
CA VAL A 36 -11.70 -2.55 13.44
C VAL A 36 -12.24 -1.40 14.27
N PRO A 37 -13.12 -1.66 15.26
CA PRO A 37 -13.59 -0.60 16.14
C PRO A 37 -12.43 0.09 16.85
N GLY A 38 -12.48 1.42 16.92
CA GLY A 38 -11.43 2.21 17.55
C GLY A 38 -10.26 2.53 16.64
N SER A 39 -10.32 2.15 15.37
CA SER A 39 -9.21 2.38 14.43
C SER A 39 -8.89 3.87 14.22
N SER A 40 -9.81 4.77 14.53
CA SER A 40 -9.56 6.20 14.43
C SER A 40 -8.45 6.69 15.39
N GLU A 41 -8.09 5.91 16.38
CA GLU A 41 -6.99 6.25 17.28
C GLU A 41 -5.64 6.25 16.57
N TYR A 42 -5.49 5.45 15.51
CA TYR A 42 -4.21 5.32 14.81
C TYR A 42 -4.30 5.53 13.30
N PHE A 43 -5.44 5.31 12.68
CA PHE A 43 -5.58 5.47 11.23
C PHE A 43 -6.05 6.89 10.90
N LYS A 44 -5.21 7.65 10.18
CA LYS A 44 -5.54 9.04 9.84
C LYS A 44 -6.26 9.18 8.51
N GLY A 45 -6.00 8.29 7.58
CA GLY A 45 -6.62 8.39 6.27
C GLY A 45 -5.86 7.62 5.21
N GLY A 46 -6.42 7.60 4.02
CA GLY A 46 -5.82 6.93 2.88
C GLY A 46 -6.10 7.68 1.59
N ILE A 47 -5.22 7.48 0.62
CA ILE A 47 -5.35 8.06 -0.71
C ILE A 47 -5.46 6.91 -1.69
N VAL A 48 -6.54 6.88 -2.47
CA VAL A 48 -6.69 5.96 -3.59
C VAL A 48 -6.14 6.68 -4.82
N ALA A 49 -4.89 6.36 -5.16
CA ALA A 49 -4.15 6.97 -6.26
C ALA A 49 -4.16 6.02 -7.45
N TYR A 50 -5.31 5.93 -8.10
CA TYR A 50 -5.54 4.94 -9.16
C TYR A 50 -4.89 5.32 -10.49
N SER A 51 -4.67 6.60 -10.71
CA SER A 51 -3.99 7.12 -11.91
C SER A 51 -2.57 7.60 -11.59
N ASN A 52 -1.74 7.69 -12.60
CA ASN A 52 -0.40 8.27 -12.45
C ASN A 52 -0.46 9.75 -12.05
N GLU A 53 -1.45 10.46 -12.57
CA GLU A 53 -1.66 11.87 -12.24
C GLU A 53 -1.88 12.06 -10.74
N VAL A 54 -2.75 11.25 -10.13
CA VAL A 54 -3.01 11.32 -8.68
C VAL A 54 -1.79 10.89 -7.88
N LYS A 55 -1.05 9.87 -8.36
CA LYS A 55 0.21 9.46 -7.71
C LYS A 55 1.19 10.63 -7.64
N ALA A 56 1.31 11.38 -8.73
CA ALA A 56 2.20 12.53 -8.77
C ALA A 56 1.67 13.70 -7.93
N ASP A 57 0.41 14.04 -8.09
CA ASP A 57 -0.17 15.24 -7.48
C ASP A 57 -0.37 15.11 -5.97
N LEU A 58 -0.85 13.99 -5.49
CA LEU A 58 -1.19 13.81 -4.08
C LEU A 58 -0.14 13.04 -3.27
N LEU A 59 0.58 12.13 -3.91
CA LEU A 59 1.59 11.32 -3.23
C LEU A 59 3.01 11.75 -3.56
N HIS A 60 3.17 12.78 -4.39
CA HIS A 60 4.46 13.34 -4.77
C HIS A 60 5.40 12.32 -5.44
N VAL A 61 4.82 11.35 -6.15
CA VAL A 61 5.61 10.43 -6.97
C VAL A 61 6.19 11.21 -8.13
N SER A 62 7.49 11.09 -8.33
CA SER A 62 8.20 11.84 -9.37
C SER A 62 7.74 11.39 -10.76
N VAL A 63 7.53 12.35 -11.66
CA VAL A 63 7.19 12.04 -13.05
C VAL A 63 8.31 11.21 -13.71
N GLU A 64 9.56 11.50 -13.38
CA GLU A 64 10.71 10.74 -13.88
C GLU A 64 10.63 9.27 -13.45
N THR A 65 10.25 9.01 -12.21
CA THR A 65 10.08 7.64 -11.69
C THR A 65 8.99 6.92 -12.46
N LEU A 66 7.86 7.58 -12.69
CA LEU A 66 6.75 6.99 -13.45
C LEU A 66 7.14 6.70 -14.90
N VAL A 67 7.91 7.58 -15.53
CA VAL A 67 8.37 7.39 -16.91
C VAL A 67 9.40 6.26 -16.98
N GLN A 68 10.37 6.26 -16.08
CA GLN A 68 11.49 5.32 -16.13
C GLN A 68 11.13 3.91 -15.67
N TYR A 69 10.37 3.79 -14.58
CA TYR A 69 10.06 2.50 -13.95
C TYR A 69 8.59 2.09 -14.09
N GLY A 70 7.72 3.04 -14.41
CA GLY A 70 6.27 2.79 -14.47
C GLY A 70 5.60 2.78 -13.11
N ALA A 71 4.28 2.75 -13.13
CA ALA A 71 3.49 2.73 -11.89
C ALA A 71 3.70 1.44 -11.09
N VAL A 72 3.87 0.32 -11.78
CA VAL A 72 4.05 -1.00 -11.15
C VAL A 72 5.54 -1.24 -10.99
N SER A 73 6.10 -0.70 -9.93
CA SER A 73 7.53 -0.81 -9.66
C SER A 73 7.82 -0.57 -8.18
N ARG A 74 8.97 -1.10 -7.74
CA ARG A 74 9.48 -0.86 -6.40
C ARG A 74 9.65 0.64 -6.14
N GLU A 75 10.24 1.34 -7.10
CA GLU A 75 10.53 2.77 -6.99
C GLU A 75 9.25 3.57 -6.76
N THR A 76 8.19 3.25 -7.48
CA THR A 76 6.91 3.96 -7.34
C THR A 76 6.27 3.71 -5.97
N VAL A 77 6.20 2.47 -5.49
CA VAL A 77 5.56 2.21 -4.19
C VAL A 77 6.37 2.78 -3.03
N VAL A 78 7.69 2.85 -3.15
CA VAL A 78 8.53 3.51 -2.15
C VAL A 78 8.19 5.00 -2.07
N GLU A 79 8.06 5.66 -3.22
CA GLU A 79 7.67 7.08 -3.25
C GLU A 79 6.23 7.27 -2.76
N MET A 80 5.34 6.31 -3.03
CA MET A 80 3.96 6.38 -2.56
C MET A 80 3.86 6.35 -1.03
N VAL A 81 4.59 5.45 -0.35
CA VAL A 81 4.56 5.42 1.13
C VAL A 81 5.17 6.68 1.72
N LYS A 82 6.25 7.18 1.15
CA LYS A 82 6.87 8.44 1.60
C LYS A 82 5.90 9.60 1.44
N GLY A 83 5.22 9.66 0.30
CA GLY A 83 4.24 10.70 0.01
C GLY A 83 3.03 10.64 0.94
N ALA A 84 2.53 9.45 1.23
CA ALA A 84 1.42 9.26 2.16
C ALA A 84 1.78 9.73 3.57
N MET A 85 2.93 9.33 4.08
CA MET A 85 3.39 9.75 5.39
C MET A 85 3.56 11.26 5.48
N LYS A 86 4.07 11.88 4.42
CA LYS A 86 4.26 13.33 4.38
C LYS A 86 2.93 14.08 4.31
N THR A 87 2.06 13.69 3.38
CA THR A 87 0.78 14.38 3.13
C THR A 87 -0.18 14.22 4.30
N LEU A 88 -0.27 13.02 4.85
CA LEU A 88 -1.21 12.70 5.94
C LEU A 88 -0.56 12.79 7.31
N LYS A 89 0.73 13.08 7.37
CA LYS A 89 1.50 13.27 8.62
C LYS A 89 1.37 12.06 9.53
N THR A 90 1.70 10.90 8.99
CA THR A 90 1.65 9.63 9.73
C THR A 90 3.06 9.07 9.93
N ASP A 91 3.19 8.22 10.96
CA ASP A 91 4.44 7.54 11.26
C ASP A 91 4.68 6.34 10.36
N CYS A 92 3.61 5.69 9.95
CA CYS A 92 3.63 4.48 9.13
C CYS A 92 2.70 4.62 7.93
N ALA A 93 2.98 3.87 6.87
CA ALA A 93 2.12 3.79 5.70
C ALA A 93 2.32 2.47 4.98
N VAL A 94 1.30 2.05 4.23
CA VAL A 94 1.42 0.95 3.26
C VAL A 94 0.96 1.44 1.90
N ALA A 95 1.56 0.91 0.84
CA ALA A 95 1.20 1.27 -0.53
C ALA A 95 1.16 0.05 -1.43
N THR A 96 0.29 0.10 -2.43
CA THR A 96 0.17 -0.92 -3.47
C THR A 96 0.10 -0.28 -4.84
N SER A 97 0.74 -0.91 -5.83
CA SER A 97 0.54 -0.56 -7.23
C SER A 97 0.79 -1.81 -8.07
N GLY A 98 -0.19 -2.18 -8.89
CA GLY A 98 -0.10 -3.44 -9.61
C GLY A 98 -1.11 -3.60 -10.72
N ILE A 99 -1.07 -4.77 -11.34
CA ILE A 99 -1.93 -5.15 -12.45
C ILE A 99 -2.86 -6.26 -11.99
N ALA A 100 -4.07 -5.85 -11.62
CA ALA A 100 -5.07 -6.80 -11.09
C ALA A 100 -5.63 -7.71 -12.17
N GLY A 101 -5.71 -7.25 -13.41
CA GLY A 101 -6.23 -8.01 -14.53
C GLY A 101 -7.74 -7.86 -14.72
N PRO A 102 -8.31 -8.54 -15.73
CA PRO A 102 -7.65 -9.46 -16.65
C PRO A 102 -6.75 -8.80 -17.70
N GLY A 103 -6.90 -7.49 -17.92
CA GLY A 103 -6.08 -6.74 -18.87
C GLY A 103 -4.92 -6.00 -18.21
N GLY A 104 -4.12 -5.33 -19.05
CA GLY A 104 -3.07 -4.41 -18.59
C GLY A 104 -1.70 -5.04 -18.40
N GLY A 105 -1.58 -6.36 -18.51
CA GLY A 105 -0.29 -7.03 -18.36
C GLY A 105 0.60 -6.89 -19.59
N THR A 106 1.91 -6.97 -19.37
CA THR A 106 2.94 -6.99 -20.40
C THR A 106 3.86 -8.19 -20.13
N PRO A 107 4.72 -8.58 -21.10
CA PRO A 107 5.69 -9.66 -20.85
C PRO A 107 6.59 -9.38 -19.64
N GLU A 108 6.98 -8.12 -19.43
CA GLU A 108 7.84 -7.72 -18.32
C GLU A 108 7.07 -7.60 -17.00
N LYS A 109 5.81 -7.20 -17.09
CA LYS A 109 4.93 -7.03 -15.92
C LYS A 109 3.59 -7.72 -16.18
N PRO A 110 3.53 -9.05 -16.03
CA PRO A 110 2.30 -9.81 -16.28
C PRO A 110 1.19 -9.44 -15.31
N VAL A 111 -0.05 -9.78 -15.70
CA VAL A 111 -1.20 -9.69 -14.78
C VAL A 111 -0.88 -10.46 -13.50
N GLY A 112 -1.26 -9.90 -12.37
CA GLY A 112 -0.95 -10.46 -11.05
C GLY A 112 0.32 -9.88 -10.43
N THR A 113 1.08 -9.09 -11.18
CA THR A 113 2.25 -8.39 -10.64
C THR A 113 1.79 -7.21 -9.80
N VAL A 114 2.09 -7.23 -8.51
CA VAL A 114 1.78 -6.12 -7.59
C VAL A 114 3.01 -5.82 -6.75
N TRP A 115 3.45 -4.57 -6.78
CA TRP A 115 4.46 -4.10 -5.85
C TRP A 115 3.78 -3.52 -4.62
N ILE A 116 4.35 -3.83 -3.46
CA ILE A 116 3.81 -3.46 -2.16
C ILE A 116 4.95 -2.85 -1.34
N ALA A 117 4.68 -1.76 -0.64
CA ALA A 117 5.63 -1.18 0.30
C ALA A 117 4.94 -1.00 1.65
N ALA A 118 5.70 -1.21 2.71
CA ALA A 118 5.29 -0.87 4.06
C ALA A 118 6.41 -0.05 4.69
N ALA A 119 6.04 0.98 5.42
CA ALA A 119 7.00 1.89 6.03
C ALA A 119 6.58 2.22 7.46
N CYS A 120 7.54 2.31 8.35
CA CYS A 120 7.37 2.86 9.69
C CYS A 120 8.59 3.68 10.02
N LYS A 121 8.37 4.96 10.26
CA LYS A 121 9.44 5.93 10.51
C LYS A 121 10.44 5.95 9.34
N ASN A 122 11.70 5.60 9.58
CA ASN A 122 12.73 5.63 8.55
C ASN A 122 12.95 4.29 7.85
N GLU A 123 12.20 3.26 8.24
CA GLU A 123 12.34 1.93 7.65
C GLU A 123 11.28 1.71 6.57
N ILE A 124 11.69 1.22 5.41
CA ILE A 124 10.79 0.87 4.31
C ILE A 124 11.16 -0.52 3.82
N VAL A 125 10.17 -1.39 3.72
CA VAL A 125 10.33 -2.72 3.12
C VAL A 125 9.41 -2.85 1.92
N THR A 126 9.83 -3.63 0.94
CA THR A 126 9.07 -3.83 -0.29
C THR A 126 8.92 -5.31 -0.61
N MET A 127 7.89 -5.63 -1.38
CA MET A 127 7.61 -6.99 -1.82
C MET A 127 7.04 -6.94 -3.23
N LYS A 128 7.43 -7.90 -4.06
CA LYS A 128 6.83 -8.11 -5.38
C LYS A 128 5.95 -9.35 -5.32
N GLN A 129 4.65 -9.16 -5.49
CA GLN A 129 3.69 -10.25 -5.61
C GLN A 129 3.59 -10.66 -7.07
N GLU A 130 3.63 -11.95 -7.36
CA GLU A 130 3.58 -12.48 -8.72
C GLU A 130 2.54 -13.59 -8.84
N GLY A 131 2.10 -13.86 -10.07
CA GLY A 131 1.15 -14.91 -10.37
C GLY A 131 -0.28 -14.39 -10.50
N ASP A 132 -0.94 -14.81 -11.58
CA ASP A 132 -2.32 -14.40 -11.85
C ASP A 132 -3.29 -15.45 -11.33
N ARG A 133 -4.09 -15.07 -10.34
CA ARG A 133 -5.15 -15.92 -9.74
C ARG A 133 -6.53 -15.35 -9.98
N GLY A 134 -6.65 -14.42 -10.93
CA GLY A 134 -7.86 -13.67 -11.18
C GLY A 134 -7.87 -12.35 -10.39
N ARG A 135 -8.59 -11.37 -10.93
CA ARG A 135 -8.59 -10.01 -10.37
C ARG A 135 -8.92 -9.97 -8.88
N THR A 136 -9.98 -10.63 -8.46
CA THR A 136 -10.41 -10.61 -7.06
C THR A 136 -9.32 -11.16 -6.14
N GLU A 137 -8.77 -12.34 -6.48
CA GLU A 137 -7.72 -12.97 -5.67
C GLU A 137 -6.42 -12.16 -5.71
N ASN A 138 -6.06 -11.59 -6.85
CA ASN A 138 -4.87 -10.76 -6.97
C ASN A 138 -4.96 -9.55 -6.03
N VAL A 139 -6.13 -8.91 -5.96
CA VAL A 139 -6.37 -7.77 -5.07
C VAL A 139 -6.40 -8.20 -3.61
N GLN A 140 -7.11 -9.28 -3.28
CA GLN A 140 -7.21 -9.76 -1.90
C GLN A 140 -5.85 -10.19 -1.35
N SER A 141 -5.04 -10.85 -2.18
CA SER A 141 -3.68 -11.24 -1.78
C SER A 141 -2.80 -10.02 -1.52
N ALA A 142 -2.93 -8.98 -2.34
CA ALA A 142 -2.16 -7.75 -2.15
C ALA A 142 -2.53 -7.07 -0.83
N ILE A 143 -3.81 -7.03 -0.47
CA ILE A 143 -4.28 -6.48 0.79
C ILE A 143 -3.66 -7.26 1.97
N GLN A 144 -3.74 -8.58 1.93
CA GLN A 144 -3.19 -9.43 3.00
C GLN A 144 -1.67 -9.29 3.10
N ASN A 145 -0.97 -9.29 1.98
CA ASN A 145 0.48 -9.12 1.96
C ASN A 145 0.91 -7.76 2.54
N ALA A 146 0.19 -6.69 2.21
CA ALA A 146 0.48 -5.36 2.76
C ALA A 146 0.33 -5.34 4.27
N LEU A 147 -0.74 -5.91 4.79
CA LEU A 147 -0.97 -5.97 6.23
C LEU A 147 0.05 -6.87 6.93
N PHE A 148 0.39 -8.01 6.32
CA PHE A 148 1.40 -8.91 6.87
C PHE A 148 2.76 -8.21 7.00
N MET A 149 3.18 -7.49 5.96
CA MET A 149 4.44 -6.75 5.98
C MET A 149 4.45 -5.70 7.07
N LEU A 150 3.38 -4.92 7.19
CA LEU A 150 3.27 -3.90 8.24
C LEU A 150 3.30 -4.53 9.63
N CYS A 151 2.54 -5.59 9.83
CA CYS A 151 2.51 -6.29 11.11
C CYS A 151 3.90 -6.78 11.53
N SER A 152 4.63 -7.36 10.58
CA SER A 152 6.00 -7.86 10.82
C SER A 152 6.94 -6.72 11.24
N MET A 153 6.80 -5.55 10.63
CA MET A 153 7.60 -4.39 10.99
C MET A 153 7.31 -3.87 12.39
N LEU A 154 6.05 -3.98 12.81
CA LEU A 154 5.61 -3.47 14.10
C LEU A 154 5.96 -4.38 15.28
N LYS A 155 6.28 -5.64 15.01
CA LYS A 155 6.73 -6.58 16.03
C LYS A 155 8.20 -6.36 16.35
#